data_913ee9620f6a007ea8034793441aca32
#
_entry.id   913ee9620f6a007ea8034793441aca32
#
_cell.length_a   1.000
_cell.length_b   1.000
_cell.length_c   1.000
_cell.angle_alpha   90.00
_cell.angle_beta   90.00
_cell.angle_gamma   90.00
#
_symmetry.space_group_name_H-M   'P 1'
#
loop_
_entity.id
_entity.type
_entity.pdbx_description
1 polymer ?
#
loop_
_entity_poly.entity_id
_entity_poly.type
_entity_poly.pdbx_seq_one_letter_code
_entity_poly.pdbx_strand_id
1 'polypeptide(L)'
;NNAASKSNESIETIIPSKALVLLIKTSSNPVLVIDDVASGETRRNDSTISLTPNAIAKIAEKILKGEIKGNIVGWYHTHPGYGIFMSEIDEKTQNMLTQFYPEATALVLDPISKEYRFYVLNDKKSLKPIEENKIEFFGSENISEWKTPSIEKSEKTFLSIQPSPPSVKKPLSKKQVCALILTLILIAALVSGFLIWGYGRFGGGLPLIKHIPVTNATVGSSITLKAEVTGGVGGIANVTVYYEWSKFVKANNEISSIQMPWKSALMLLVAAGGNEYAYTIPSSEVLGDIDYFIVAIDKAGNKASTSIQTIKVADFDVSSSTNSITVYVGGSASAKILVKSINGFSSKVKFSTATPPYGISVIINPSEVSLSSSGTATAIVTVSAQSAPGTFRGTFNLEIYGESGEAKHSTILTVIVPNLDFSIEPKTKTISKGESALYTIMLKSSFNFTADITFSLTGLPEGASWEIVLPQNKLNLGNSVNLILKIDTTSKVQSGTYNLTITAIGGGLKLQETITLIIK
;
A
#
# COMPACT_ATOMS: atom_id res chain seq x y z
N ASN A 1 12.62 5.37 -49.17
CA ASN A 1 11.57 4.77 -48.34
C ASN A 1 12.09 4.03 -47.10
N ASN A 2 13.43 3.94 -46.88
CA ASN A 2 14.00 3.30 -45.69
C ASN A 2 14.58 4.28 -44.66
N ALA A 3 14.53 5.56 -44.91
CA ALA A 3 15.05 6.58 -43.97
C ALA A 3 13.98 7.09 -42.98
N ALA A 4 12.69 6.98 -43.33
CA ALA A 4 11.59 7.44 -42.46
C ALA A 4 11.25 6.41 -41.36
N SER A 5 11.50 5.11 -41.57
CA SER A 5 11.26 4.08 -40.55
C SER A 5 12.35 4.02 -39.46
N LYS A 6 13.59 4.41 -39.81
CA LYS A 6 14.68 4.48 -38.82
C LYS A 6 14.65 5.71 -37.90
N SER A 7 14.02 6.82 -38.34
CA SER A 7 13.86 7.98 -37.48
C SER A 7 12.77 7.79 -36.40
N ASN A 8 11.75 6.98 -36.67
CA ASN A 8 10.73 6.65 -35.67
C ASN A 8 11.21 5.66 -34.61
N GLU A 9 12.05 4.68 -34.97
CA GLU A 9 12.64 3.77 -33.97
C GLU A 9 13.60 4.47 -33.01
N SER A 10 14.35 5.48 -33.49
CA SER A 10 15.28 6.23 -32.63
C SER A 10 14.57 7.20 -31.68
N ILE A 11 13.39 7.71 -32.03
CA ILE A 11 12.58 8.60 -31.17
C ILE A 11 11.82 7.80 -30.11
N GLU A 12 11.32 6.61 -30.43
CA GLU A 12 10.68 5.71 -29.44
C GLU A 12 11.66 5.18 -28.39
N THR A 13 12.96 5.08 -28.72
CA THR A 13 13.99 4.58 -27.80
C THR A 13 14.50 5.68 -26.84
N ILE A 14 14.35 6.97 -27.19
CA ILE A 14 14.85 8.10 -26.41
C ILE A 14 13.81 8.69 -25.46
N ILE A 15 12.51 8.54 -25.74
CA ILE A 15 11.45 9.05 -24.88
C ILE A 15 10.38 7.96 -24.71
N PRO A 16 10.54 7.05 -23.75
CA PRO A 16 9.45 6.16 -23.40
C PRO A 16 8.26 7.00 -22.95
N SER A 17 7.08 6.71 -23.46
CA SER A 17 5.79 7.29 -23.03
C SER A 17 5.44 6.89 -21.59
N LYS A 18 6.37 7.07 -20.65
CA LYS A 18 6.26 6.67 -19.25
C LYS A 18 6.60 7.89 -18.40
N ALA A 19 5.82 8.18 -17.39
CA ALA A 19 6.19 9.18 -16.40
C ALA A 19 7.46 8.72 -15.69
N LEU A 20 8.39 9.64 -15.50
CA LEU A 20 9.68 9.41 -14.87
C LEU A 20 9.75 10.20 -13.57
N VAL A 21 10.39 9.62 -12.56
CA VAL A 21 10.70 10.29 -11.31
C VAL A 21 12.14 10.77 -11.38
N LEU A 22 12.33 12.06 -11.16
CA LEU A 22 13.63 12.71 -11.21
C LEU A 22 14.35 12.53 -9.87
N LEU A 23 15.60 12.12 -9.91
CA LEU A 23 16.45 11.96 -8.74
C LEU A 23 17.46 13.09 -8.69
N ILE A 24 17.62 13.72 -7.52
CA ILE A 24 18.53 14.85 -7.36
C ILE A 24 19.51 14.61 -6.23
N LYS A 25 20.74 15.04 -6.45
CA LYS A 25 21.78 15.15 -5.44
C LYS A 25 21.75 16.57 -4.86
N THR A 26 21.39 16.73 -3.59
CA THR A 26 21.53 18.02 -2.92
C THR A 26 22.99 18.33 -2.67
N SER A 27 23.53 19.32 -3.35
CA SER A 27 24.74 20.00 -2.92
C SER A 27 24.37 21.03 -1.83
N SER A 28 25.34 21.40 -0.99
CA SER A 28 25.17 22.36 0.11
C SER A 28 24.75 23.79 -0.31
N ASN A 29 24.50 24.05 -1.57
CA ASN A 29 23.87 25.24 -2.13
C ASN A 29 22.45 24.93 -2.58
N PRO A 30 21.48 25.86 -2.52
CA PRO A 30 20.08 25.64 -2.90
C PRO A 30 19.87 25.53 -4.42
N VAL A 31 20.73 24.82 -5.12
CA VAL A 31 20.61 24.50 -6.53
C VAL A 31 20.15 23.04 -6.63
N LEU A 32 19.00 22.86 -7.23
CA LEU A 32 18.42 21.56 -7.51
C LEU A 32 19.17 20.95 -8.71
N VAL A 33 19.93 19.88 -8.50
CA VAL A 33 20.67 19.18 -9.57
C VAL A 33 19.98 17.87 -9.89
N ILE A 34 19.51 17.71 -11.11
CA ILE A 34 18.93 16.47 -11.63
C ILE A 34 20.09 15.70 -12.29
N ASP A 35 20.51 14.58 -11.69
CA ASP A 35 21.63 13.79 -12.18
C ASP A 35 21.25 12.38 -12.64
N ASP A 36 20.00 11.95 -12.39
CA ASP A 36 19.50 10.67 -12.88
C ASP A 36 17.97 10.66 -13.00
N VAL A 37 17.44 9.72 -13.78
CA VAL A 37 16.03 9.57 -14.09
C VAL A 37 15.60 8.12 -13.95
N ALA A 38 14.63 7.82 -13.08
CA ALA A 38 14.10 6.49 -12.88
C ALA A 38 12.72 6.33 -13.50
N SER A 39 12.50 5.26 -14.28
CA SER A 39 11.18 4.97 -14.85
C SER A 39 10.25 4.35 -13.82
N GLY A 40 9.08 4.96 -13.63
CA GLY A 40 7.97 4.42 -12.85
C GLY A 40 6.94 3.70 -13.73
N GLU A 41 6.19 2.77 -13.15
CA GLU A 41 5.00 2.22 -13.81
C GLU A 41 3.95 3.32 -13.93
N THR A 42 3.52 3.59 -15.15
CA THR A 42 2.48 4.58 -15.46
C THR A 42 1.24 3.88 -15.96
N ARG A 43 0.08 4.44 -15.65
CA ARG A 43 -1.15 4.07 -16.33
C ARG A 43 -1.35 4.97 -17.52
N ARG A 44 -1.57 4.33 -18.64
CA ARG A 44 -1.97 4.98 -19.89
C ARG A 44 -3.45 4.73 -20.11
N ASN A 45 -4.26 5.78 -20.06
CA ASN A 45 -5.50 5.85 -20.82
C ASN A 45 -5.20 6.63 -22.09
N ASP A 46 -5.98 6.46 -23.16
CA ASP A 46 -5.69 6.98 -24.50
C ASP A 46 -5.36 8.50 -24.58
N SER A 47 -5.54 9.25 -23.50
CA SER A 47 -5.28 10.69 -23.45
C SER A 47 -4.59 11.20 -22.18
N THR A 48 -4.31 10.35 -21.17
CA THR A 48 -3.73 10.82 -19.90
C THR A 48 -2.72 9.84 -19.32
N ILE A 49 -1.61 10.38 -18.81
CA ILE A 49 -0.59 9.61 -18.07
C ILE A 49 -0.57 10.16 -16.65
N SER A 50 -0.73 9.32 -15.64
CA SER A 50 -0.58 9.71 -14.25
C SER A 50 0.51 8.89 -13.55
N LEU A 51 1.30 9.56 -12.72
CA LEU A 51 2.26 8.90 -11.83
C LEU A 51 1.49 8.26 -10.68
N THR A 52 1.59 6.94 -10.53
CA THR A 52 0.88 6.23 -9.47
C THR A 52 1.66 6.28 -8.15
N PRO A 53 0.99 6.34 -6.98
CA PRO A 53 1.65 6.25 -5.68
C PRO A 53 2.53 4.99 -5.54
N ASN A 54 2.12 3.88 -6.18
CA ASN A 54 2.89 2.64 -6.20
C ASN A 54 4.21 2.77 -6.97
N ALA A 55 4.23 3.55 -8.06
CA ALA A 55 5.47 3.84 -8.79
C ALA A 55 6.45 4.63 -7.92
N ILE A 56 5.97 5.63 -7.19
CA ILE A 56 6.78 6.42 -6.25
C ILE A 56 7.30 5.52 -5.12
N ALA A 57 6.44 4.67 -4.54
CA ALA A 57 6.83 3.75 -3.47
C ALA A 57 7.90 2.75 -3.92
N LYS A 58 7.78 2.17 -5.12
CA LYS A 58 8.81 1.26 -5.69
C LYS A 58 10.16 1.96 -5.90
N ILE A 59 10.15 3.23 -6.32
CA ILE A 59 11.38 3.99 -6.48
C ILE A 59 11.98 4.35 -5.12
N ALA A 60 11.16 4.77 -4.15
CA ALA A 60 11.60 5.00 -2.79
C ALA A 60 12.21 3.73 -2.15
N GLU A 61 11.63 2.55 -2.41
CA GLU A 61 12.17 1.26 -1.97
C GLU A 61 13.55 0.98 -2.58
N LYS A 62 13.75 1.25 -3.88
CA LYS A 62 15.05 1.11 -4.55
C LYS A 62 16.09 2.08 -4.00
N ILE A 63 15.70 3.30 -3.65
CA ILE A 63 16.58 4.27 -2.98
C ILE A 63 16.98 3.75 -1.60
N LEU A 64 16.02 3.25 -0.81
CA LEU A 64 16.29 2.70 0.52
C LEU A 64 17.20 1.46 0.48
N LYS A 65 17.10 0.63 -0.57
CA LYS A 65 17.98 -0.51 -0.81
C LYS A 65 19.36 -0.11 -1.36
N GLY A 66 19.59 1.16 -1.67
CA GLY A 66 20.81 1.65 -2.28
C GLY A 66 21.00 1.27 -3.74
N GLU A 67 19.97 0.73 -4.40
CA GLU A 67 19.97 0.42 -5.85
C GLU A 67 19.96 1.69 -6.70
N ILE A 68 19.37 2.76 -6.17
CA ILE A 68 19.32 4.10 -6.77
C ILE A 68 19.91 5.09 -5.75
N LYS A 69 20.83 5.93 -6.19
CA LYS A 69 21.45 6.98 -5.35
C LYS A 69 20.70 8.29 -5.55
N GLY A 70 20.42 9.02 -4.46
CA GLY A 70 19.78 10.33 -4.51
C GLY A 70 18.38 10.33 -3.87
N ASN A 71 17.64 11.42 -4.06
CA ASN A 71 16.28 11.62 -3.56
C ASN A 71 15.33 11.96 -4.71
N ILE A 72 14.05 11.63 -4.53
CA ILE A 72 13.01 12.07 -5.48
C ILE A 72 12.80 13.58 -5.28
N VAL A 73 12.90 14.36 -6.35
CA VAL A 73 12.75 15.83 -6.30
C VAL A 73 11.79 16.36 -7.35
N GLY A 74 11.22 15.46 -8.14
CA GLY A 74 10.28 15.85 -9.17
C GLY A 74 9.85 14.69 -10.05
N TRP A 75 9.15 15.02 -11.10
CA TRP A 75 8.66 14.07 -12.08
C TRP A 75 8.55 14.74 -13.45
N TYR A 76 8.50 13.95 -14.50
CA TYR A 76 8.23 14.47 -15.82
C TYR A 76 7.23 13.60 -16.59
N HIS A 77 6.59 14.20 -17.58
CA HIS A 77 5.74 13.53 -18.54
C HIS A 77 5.76 14.25 -19.89
N THR A 78 5.21 13.58 -20.89
CA THR A 78 5.22 14.08 -22.26
C THR A 78 3.81 14.39 -22.76
N HIS A 79 3.67 15.49 -23.50
CA HIS A 79 2.47 15.94 -24.21
C HIS A 79 2.70 15.95 -25.72
N PRO A 80 2.77 14.81 -26.43
CA PRO A 80 3.15 14.77 -27.85
C PRO A 80 2.16 15.52 -28.73
N GLY A 81 2.54 16.73 -29.21
CA GLY A 81 1.72 17.58 -30.05
C GLY A 81 0.57 18.34 -29.36
N TYR A 82 0.52 18.30 -28.01
CA TYR A 82 -0.49 19.03 -27.25
C TYR A 82 0.04 20.29 -26.58
N GLY A 83 1.37 20.56 -26.69
CA GLY A 83 2.04 21.69 -26.06
C GLY A 83 2.42 21.43 -24.61
N ILE A 84 3.12 22.41 -24.02
CA ILE A 84 3.73 22.31 -22.70
C ILE A 84 2.94 23.05 -21.63
N PHE A 85 1.83 22.47 -21.19
CA PHE A 85 1.00 22.98 -20.09
C PHE A 85 0.83 21.91 -19.02
N MET A 86 0.39 22.29 -17.83
CA MET A 86 -0.02 21.35 -16.79
C MET A 86 -1.53 21.16 -16.86
N SER A 87 -1.97 19.93 -17.08
CA SER A 87 -3.39 19.57 -16.99
C SER A 87 -3.85 19.54 -15.53
N GLU A 88 -5.15 19.47 -15.28
CA GLU A 88 -5.69 19.34 -13.92
C GLU A 88 -5.20 18.07 -13.21
N ILE A 89 -4.95 16.99 -13.96
CA ILE A 89 -4.39 15.75 -13.43
C ILE A 89 -2.93 15.95 -13.04
N ASP A 90 -2.16 16.68 -13.85
CA ASP A 90 -0.77 16.99 -13.58
C ASP A 90 -0.65 17.90 -12.36
N GLU A 91 -1.56 18.87 -12.21
CA GLU A 91 -1.65 19.71 -11.01
C GLU A 91 -1.91 18.89 -9.74
N LYS A 92 -2.82 17.92 -9.80
CA LYS A 92 -3.09 17.00 -8.68
C LYS A 92 -1.87 16.15 -8.34
N THR A 93 -1.18 15.63 -9.37
CA THR A 93 0.06 14.85 -9.19
C THR A 93 1.15 15.71 -8.55
N GLN A 94 1.33 16.94 -9.01
CA GLN A 94 2.29 17.87 -8.43
C GLN A 94 1.96 18.22 -6.99
N ASN A 95 0.69 18.51 -6.69
CA ASN A 95 0.21 18.78 -5.33
C ASN A 95 0.43 17.58 -4.39
N MET A 96 0.24 16.36 -4.87
CA MET A 96 0.51 15.15 -4.10
C MET A 96 2.00 15.02 -3.80
N LEU A 97 2.86 15.19 -4.81
CA LEU A 97 4.30 15.03 -4.64
C LEU A 97 4.90 16.08 -3.70
N THR A 98 4.42 17.32 -3.76
CA THR A 98 4.87 18.41 -2.89
C THR A 98 4.49 18.26 -1.42
N GLN A 99 3.56 17.36 -1.09
CA GLN A 99 3.29 17.00 0.32
C GLN A 99 4.47 16.25 0.96
N PHE A 100 5.21 15.48 0.16
CA PHE A 100 6.38 14.72 0.60
C PHE A 100 7.69 15.47 0.32
N TYR A 101 7.71 16.23 -0.77
CA TYR A 101 8.88 16.98 -1.26
C TYR A 101 8.43 18.39 -1.61
N PRO A 102 8.47 19.36 -0.66
CA PRO A 102 7.94 20.72 -0.86
C PRO A 102 8.52 21.45 -2.08
N GLU A 103 9.76 21.14 -2.47
CA GLU A 103 10.47 21.72 -3.61
C GLU A 103 10.32 20.89 -4.89
N ALA A 104 9.40 19.92 -4.93
CA ALA A 104 9.22 19.07 -6.09
C ALA A 104 8.93 19.88 -7.36
N THR A 105 9.61 19.50 -8.43
CA THR A 105 9.50 20.13 -9.74
C THR A 105 8.82 19.19 -10.73
N ALA A 106 7.90 19.71 -11.55
CA ALA A 106 7.34 18.98 -12.68
C ALA A 106 7.97 19.45 -13.97
N LEU A 107 8.33 18.53 -14.87
CA LEU A 107 8.83 18.83 -16.22
C LEU A 107 7.83 18.28 -17.24
N VAL A 108 7.30 19.16 -18.10
CA VAL A 108 6.47 18.79 -19.24
C VAL A 108 7.30 18.90 -20.51
N LEU A 109 7.24 17.87 -21.35
CA LEU A 109 7.97 17.76 -22.61
C LEU A 109 6.98 17.58 -23.76
N ASP A 110 7.16 18.32 -24.86
CA ASP A 110 6.52 18.01 -26.13
C ASP A 110 7.58 17.53 -27.14
N PRO A 111 7.66 16.21 -27.39
CA PRO A 111 8.66 15.66 -28.28
C PRO A 111 8.43 16.01 -29.76
N ILE A 112 7.25 16.47 -30.15
CA ILE A 112 6.93 16.83 -31.52
C ILE A 112 7.41 18.26 -31.82
N SER A 113 7.07 19.22 -30.94
CA SER A 113 7.55 20.60 -31.06
C SER A 113 8.98 20.80 -30.54
N LYS A 114 9.54 19.81 -29.85
CA LYS A 114 10.83 19.87 -29.12
C LYS A 114 10.84 21.01 -28.08
N GLU A 115 9.74 21.15 -27.38
CA GLU A 115 9.58 22.15 -26.33
C GLU A 115 9.54 21.50 -24.96
N TYR A 116 9.97 22.23 -23.93
CA TYR A 116 9.90 21.78 -22.55
C TYR A 116 9.59 22.95 -21.62
N ARG A 117 9.05 22.64 -20.42
CA ARG A 117 8.86 23.61 -19.35
C ARG A 117 8.88 22.95 -17.97
N PHE A 118 9.56 23.60 -17.05
CA PHE A 118 9.54 23.22 -15.63
C PHE A 118 8.48 24.03 -14.87
N TYR A 119 7.81 23.37 -13.93
CA TYR A 119 6.79 23.94 -13.06
C TYR A 119 7.09 23.64 -11.61
N VAL A 120 6.83 24.61 -10.73
CA VAL A 120 6.88 24.48 -9.27
C VAL A 120 5.62 25.06 -8.65
N LEU A 121 5.29 24.65 -7.43
CA LEU A 121 4.24 25.32 -6.65
C LEU A 121 4.85 26.54 -5.97
N ASN A 122 4.14 27.67 -6.04
CA ASN A 122 4.48 28.84 -5.25
C ASN A 122 3.91 28.73 -3.82
N ASP A 123 4.22 29.72 -2.96
CA ASP A 123 3.76 29.79 -1.56
C ASP A 123 2.22 29.77 -1.43
N LYS A 124 1.50 30.15 -2.48
CA LYS A 124 0.02 30.11 -2.57
C LYS A 124 -0.53 28.79 -3.11
N LYS A 125 0.32 27.76 -3.26
CA LYS A 125 -0.04 26.46 -3.86
C LYS A 125 -0.58 26.53 -5.28
N SER A 126 -0.22 27.56 -6.05
CA SER A 126 -0.50 27.65 -7.48
C SER A 126 0.75 27.30 -8.29
N LEU A 127 0.53 26.62 -9.43
CA LEU A 127 1.61 26.27 -10.35
C LEU A 127 2.21 27.51 -10.99
N LYS A 128 3.53 27.56 -10.99
CA LYS A 128 4.29 28.61 -11.65
C LYS A 128 5.38 28.00 -12.54
N PRO A 129 5.49 28.42 -13.80
CA PRO A 129 6.62 28.02 -14.63
C PRO A 129 7.93 28.60 -14.08
N ILE A 130 9.01 27.83 -14.17
CA ILE A 130 10.35 28.30 -13.87
C ILE A 130 10.86 29.11 -15.07
N GLU A 131 11.44 30.27 -14.81
CA GLU A 131 12.06 31.11 -15.83
C GLU A 131 13.30 30.42 -16.42
N GLU A 132 13.49 30.49 -17.72
CA GLU A 132 14.58 29.83 -18.46
C GLU A 132 15.99 30.19 -17.94
N ASN A 133 16.17 31.45 -17.53
CA ASN A 133 17.43 31.94 -16.96
C ASN A 133 17.80 31.32 -15.60
N LYS A 134 16.91 30.53 -15.01
CA LYS A 134 17.13 29.78 -13.77
C LYS A 134 17.39 28.30 -14.00
N ILE A 135 17.49 27.86 -15.27
CA ILE A 135 17.69 26.48 -15.65
C ILE A 135 19.06 26.37 -16.32
N GLU A 136 19.93 25.53 -15.78
CA GLU A 136 21.22 25.22 -16.36
C GLU A 136 21.30 23.73 -16.68
N PHE A 137 21.77 23.41 -17.88
CA PHE A 137 21.97 22.02 -18.31
C PHE A 137 23.48 21.68 -18.27
N PHE A 138 23.80 20.57 -17.62
CA PHE A 138 25.17 20.08 -17.52
C PHE A 138 25.34 18.82 -18.36
N GLY A 139 26.27 18.85 -19.32
CA GLY A 139 26.93 17.65 -19.84
C GLY A 139 26.30 16.91 -21.01
N SER A 140 25.40 17.46 -21.83
CA SER A 140 25.00 16.80 -23.07
C SER A 140 24.86 17.73 -24.27
N GLU A 141 25.45 17.28 -25.41
CA GLU A 141 25.39 17.96 -26.70
C GLU A 141 23.96 17.90 -27.35
N ASN A 142 23.03 17.10 -26.81
CA ASN A 142 21.77 16.82 -27.48
C ASN A 142 20.59 17.71 -27.05
N ILE A 143 20.76 18.63 -26.10
CA ILE A 143 19.68 19.49 -25.58
C ILE A 143 19.56 20.82 -26.35
N SER A 144 20.57 21.19 -27.16
CA SER A 144 20.55 22.45 -27.91
C SER A 144 19.42 22.60 -28.94
N GLU A 145 18.72 21.52 -29.26
CA GLU A 145 17.57 21.52 -30.17
C GLU A 145 16.21 21.76 -29.46
N TRP A 146 16.17 21.73 -28.12
CA TRP A 146 14.93 21.89 -27.34
C TRP A 146 14.78 23.35 -26.89
N LYS A 147 13.58 23.91 -26.98
CA LYS A 147 13.27 25.31 -26.67
C LYS A 147 12.21 25.43 -25.59
N THR A 148 12.32 26.47 -24.77
CA THR A 148 11.22 26.95 -23.96
C THR A 148 10.48 28.03 -24.75
N PRO A 149 9.18 27.89 -25.04
CA PRO A 149 8.45 28.98 -25.71
C PRO A 149 8.44 30.21 -24.81
N SER A 150 8.63 31.38 -25.42
CA SER A 150 8.55 32.67 -24.72
C SER A 150 7.20 32.79 -24.00
N ILE A 151 7.23 33.23 -22.77
CA ILE A 151 6.02 33.54 -22.00
C ILE A 151 5.46 34.84 -22.59
N GLU A 152 4.70 34.76 -23.71
CA GLU A 152 3.85 35.85 -24.09
C GLU A 152 2.84 36.03 -22.98
N LYS A 153 2.90 37.17 -22.30
CA LYS A 153 1.82 37.66 -21.48
C LYS A 153 0.59 37.68 -22.38
N SER A 154 -0.31 36.74 -22.17
CA SER A 154 -1.66 36.81 -22.70
C SER A 154 -2.40 37.95 -21.96
N GLU A 155 -2.00 39.17 -22.21
CA GLU A 155 -2.88 40.29 -22.01
C GLU A 155 -3.98 40.11 -23.06
N LYS A 156 -5.20 39.89 -22.60
CA LYS A 156 -6.40 40.00 -23.43
C LYS A 156 -6.37 41.40 -24.02
N THR A 157 -5.84 41.51 -25.22
CA THR A 157 -5.94 42.71 -26.02
C THR A 157 -7.40 42.80 -26.45
N PHE A 158 -8.20 43.56 -25.72
CA PHE A 158 -9.41 44.12 -26.24
C PHE A 158 -8.98 44.99 -27.43
N LEU A 159 -9.22 44.52 -28.64
CA LEU A 159 -9.16 45.32 -29.86
C LEU A 159 -10.13 46.51 -29.68
N SER A 160 -9.62 47.63 -29.22
CA SER A 160 -10.27 48.91 -29.35
C SER A 160 -10.23 49.26 -30.85
N ILE A 161 -11.32 48.98 -31.55
CA ILE A 161 -11.53 49.47 -32.89
C ILE A 161 -11.72 51.00 -32.75
N GLN A 162 -10.66 51.74 -33.05
CA GLN A 162 -10.83 53.19 -33.27
C GLN A 162 -11.66 53.39 -34.55
N PRO A 163 -12.74 54.17 -34.52
CA PRO A 163 -13.51 54.47 -35.73
C PRO A 163 -12.69 55.41 -36.62
N SER A 164 -12.40 54.95 -37.82
CA SER A 164 -11.91 55.83 -38.89
C SER A 164 -12.95 56.91 -39.20
N PRO A 165 -12.53 58.14 -39.56
CA PRO A 165 -13.46 59.23 -39.82
C PRO A 165 -14.40 58.91 -41.00
N PRO A 166 -15.67 59.31 -40.92
CA PRO A 166 -16.67 58.92 -41.91
C PRO A 166 -16.41 59.60 -43.28
N SER A 167 -16.16 58.77 -44.28
CA SER A 167 -16.25 59.25 -45.68
C SER A 167 -17.71 59.54 -46.00
N VAL A 168 -17.98 60.76 -46.34
CA VAL A 168 -19.30 61.24 -46.77
C VAL A 168 -19.70 60.53 -48.07
N LYS A 169 -20.56 59.52 -47.97
CA LYS A 169 -21.21 58.87 -49.11
C LYS A 169 -22.55 59.56 -49.38
N LYS A 170 -22.80 59.85 -50.65
CA LYS A 170 -24.06 60.43 -51.12
C LYS A 170 -25.26 59.65 -50.59
N PRO A 171 -26.39 60.32 -50.22
CA PRO A 171 -27.61 59.68 -49.76
C PRO A 171 -28.20 58.76 -50.82
N LEU A 172 -28.49 57.51 -50.37
CA LEU A 172 -29.15 56.49 -51.19
C LEU A 172 -30.56 56.97 -51.63
N SER A 173 -30.93 56.72 -52.89
CA SER A 173 -32.26 57.00 -53.40
C SER A 173 -33.31 56.16 -52.64
N LYS A 174 -34.56 56.68 -52.56
CA LYS A 174 -35.68 56.00 -51.88
C LYS A 174 -35.88 54.56 -52.36
N LYS A 175 -35.62 54.25 -53.64
CA LYS A 175 -35.68 52.86 -54.17
C LYS A 175 -34.56 51.96 -53.63
N GLN A 176 -33.36 52.51 -53.44
CA GLN A 176 -32.24 51.75 -52.87
C GLN A 176 -32.39 51.49 -51.34
N VAL A 177 -33.00 52.45 -50.64
CA VAL A 177 -33.34 52.27 -49.20
C VAL A 177 -34.44 51.23 -49.05
N CYS A 178 -35.49 51.22 -49.90
CA CYS A 178 -36.51 50.15 -49.85
C CYS A 178 -35.95 48.79 -50.20
N ALA A 179 -35.02 48.67 -51.18
CA ALA A 179 -34.36 47.41 -51.50
C ALA A 179 -33.47 46.91 -50.35
N LEU A 180 -32.76 47.84 -49.68
CA LEU A 180 -31.90 47.49 -48.54
C LEU A 180 -32.71 47.05 -47.31
N ILE A 181 -33.84 47.65 -47.03
CA ILE A 181 -34.78 47.26 -45.97
C ILE A 181 -35.39 45.87 -46.27
N LEU A 182 -35.81 45.65 -47.54
CA LEU A 182 -36.33 44.34 -47.94
C LEU A 182 -35.26 43.21 -47.81
N THR A 183 -34.01 43.48 -48.21
CA THR A 183 -32.92 42.51 -48.03
C THR A 183 -32.59 42.27 -46.56
N LEU A 184 -32.61 43.30 -45.72
CA LEU A 184 -32.41 43.15 -44.25
C LEU A 184 -33.54 42.35 -43.60
N ILE A 185 -34.81 42.58 -44.02
CA ILE A 185 -35.97 41.80 -43.54
C ILE A 185 -35.84 40.33 -43.98
N LEU A 186 -35.41 40.09 -45.22
CA LEU A 186 -35.20 38.72 -45.74
C LEU A 186 -34.05 37.99 -45.03
N ILE A 187 -32.97 38.71 -44.79
CA ILE A 187 -31.83 38.17 -43.98
C ILE A 187 -32.26 37.91 -42.53
N ALA A 188 -33.01 38.82 -41.90
CA ALA A 188 -33.56 38.66 -40.58
C ALA A 188 -34.53 37.46 -40.49
N ALA A 189 -35.37 37.26 -41.52
CA ALA A 189 -36.27 36.11 -41.63
C ALA A 189 -35.49 34.78 -41.83
N LEU A 190 -34.43 34.80 -42.65
CA LEU A 190 -33.54 33.64 -42.84
C LEU A 190 -32.74 33.32 -41.57
N VAL A 191 -32.21 34.32 -40.88
CA VAL A 191 -31.47 34.15 -39.61
C VAL A 191 -32.42 33.69 -38.51
N SER A 192 -33.60 34.26 -38.38
CA SER A 192 -34.60 33.80 -37.40
C SER A 192 -35.14 32.41 -37.75
N GLY A 193 -35.36 32.09 -39.03
CA GLY A 193 -35.70 30.75 -39.49
C GLY A 193 -34.59 29.73 -39.19
N PHE A 194 -33.33 30.11 -39.41
CA PHE A 194 -32.17 29.27 -39.10
C PHE A 194 -31.97 29.11 -37.58
N LEU A 195 -32.20 30.19 -36.80
CA LEU A 195 -32.16 30.11 -35.33
C LEU A 195 -33.31 29.24 -34.79
N ILE A 196 -34.55 29.41 -35.30
CA ILE A 196 -35.68 28.58 -34.88
C ILE A 196 -35.52 27.14 -35.34
N TRP A 197 -35.00 26.89 -36.55
CA TRP A 197 -34.72 25.57 -37.06
C TRP A 197 -33.51 24.94 -36.34
N GLY A 198 -32.48 25.74 -36.03
CA GLY A 198 -31.33 25.35 -35.22
C GLY A 198 -31.70 25.05 -33.76
N TYR A 199 -32.48 25.94 -33.12
CA TYR A 199 -32.99 25.69 -31.77
C TYR A 199 -33.91 24.47 -31.70
N GLY A 200 -34.74 24.21 -32.73
CA GLY A 200 -35.59 23.02 -32.79
C GLY A 200 -34.80 21.70 -33.02
N ARG A 201 -33.61 21.77 -33.64
CA ARG A 201 -32.75 20.62 -33.91
C ARG A 201 -31.59 20.48 -32.93
N PHE A 202 -31.16 21.57 -32.29
CA PHE A 202 -30.08 21.62 -31.29
C PHE A 202 -30.58 22.00 -29.90
N GLY A 203 -31.89 22.04 -29.71
CA GLY A 203 -32.54 22.43 -28.44
C GLY A 203 -32.52 21.39 -27.33
N GLY A 204 -31.65 20.40 -27.43
CA GLY A 204 -31.30 19.58 -26.29
C GLY A 204 -30.02 20.13 -25.66
N GLY A 205 -30.14 20.77 -24.49
CA GLY A 205 -28.95 21.15 -23.71
C GLY A 205 -28.07 19.95 -23.41
N LEU A 206 -26.91 20.16 -22.78
CA LEU A 206 -26.07 19.09 -22.27
C LEU A 206 -26.86 18.11 -21.38
N PRO A 207 -26.48 16.85 -21.28
CA PRO A 207 -27.05 15.97 -20.28
C PRO A 207 -27.03 16.61 -18.89
N LEU A 208 -28.09 16.49 -18.13
CA LEU A 208 -28.19 16.96 -16.74
C LEU A 208 -28.23 15.76 -15.82
N ILE A 209 -27.25 15.65 -14.95
CA ILE A 209 -27.14 14.59 -13.96
C ILE A 209 -27.59 15.12 -12.60
N LYS A 210 -28.63 14.52 -12.04
CA LYS A 210 -29.07 14.74 -10.66
C LYS A 210 -28.74 13.48 -9.86
N HIS A 211 -27.83 13.61 -8.90
CA HIS A 211 -27.37 12.52 -8.07
C HIS A 211 -27.35 12.93 -6.61
N ILE A 212 -27.85 12.05 -5.73
CA ILE A 212 -27.72 12.20 -4.27
C ILE A 212 -26.52 11.34 -3.86
N PRO A 213 -25.41 11.94 -3.39
CA PRO A 213 -24.22 11.19 -3.03
C PRO A 213 -24.47 10.19 -1.91
N VAL A 214 -23.95 8.99 -2.09
CA VAL A 214 -23.77 8.03 -0.99
C VAL A 214 -22.51 8.45 -0.24
N THR A 215 -22.62 8.70 1.05
CA THR A 215 -21.50 9.23 1.86
C THR A 215 -20.85 8.20 2.78
N ASN A 216 -21.59 7.14 3.12
CA ASN A 216 -21.13 6.12 4.06
C ASN A 216 -21.55 4.72 3.61
N ALA A 217 -20.69 3.76 3.88
CA ALA A 217 -20.94 2.33 3.68
C ALA A 217 -20.20 1.51 4.75
N THR A 218 -20.41 0.21 4.75
CA THR A 218 -19.65 -0.72 5.60
C THR A 218 -18.83 -1.65 4.72
N VAL A 219 -17.62 -1.96 5.13
CA VAL A 219 -16.73 -2.90 4.45
C VAL A 219 -17.44 -4.23 4.18
N GLY A 220 -17.24 -4.78 2.98
CA GLY A 220 -17.89 -6.03 2.57
C GLY A 220 -19.40 -5.92 2.29
N SER A 221 -20.00 -4.73 2.29
CA SER A 221 -21.40 -4.50 1.88
C SER A 221 -21.46 -3.94 0.46
N SER A 222 -22.43 -4.37 -0.35
CA SER A 222 -22.62 -3.78 -1.68
C SER A 222 -23.19 -2.37 -1.60
N ILE A 223 -22.83 -1.50 -2.56
CA ILE A 223 -23.26 -0.10 -2.62
C ILE A 223 -23.98 0.16 -3.94
N THR A 224 -25.24 0.56 -3.89
CA THR A 224 -25.98 0.95 -5.09
C THR A 224 -25.94 2.47 -5.28
N LEU A 225 -25.33 2.91 -6.37
CA LEU A 225 -25.30 4.30 -6.82
C LEU A 225 -26.44 4.53 -7.82
N LYS A 226 -27.19 5.62 -7.65
CA LYS A 226 -28.32 5.99 -8.50
C LYS A 226 -28.18 7.41 -9.01
N ALA A 227 -28.51 7.64 -10.25
CA ALA A 227 -28.52 8.99 -10.85
C ALA A 227 -29.75 9.15 -11.75
N GLU A 228 -30.42 10.27 -11.63
CA GLU A 228 -31.43 10.73 -12.57
C GLU A 228 -30.73 11.54 -13.66
N VAL A 229 -30.85 11.10 -14.93
CA VAL A 229 -30.19 11.76 -16.07
C VAL A 229 -31.23 12.17 -17.10
N THR A 230 -31.28 13.46 -17.38
CA THR A 230 -32.25 14.07 -18.31
C THR A 230 -31.56 14.96 -19.35
N GLY A 231 -32.28 15.39 -20.36
CA GLY A 231 -31.76 16.27 -21.40
C GLY A 231 -30.91 15.55 -22.45
N GLY A 232 -29.96 16.28 -23.04
CA GLY A 232 -29.10 15.78 -24.11
C GLY A 232 -29.74 15.79 -25.49
N VAL A 233 -28.90 15.99 -26.52
CA VAL A 233 -29.34 15.98 -27.91
C VAL A 233 -29.63 14.57 -28.39
N GLY A 234 -30.86 14.31 -28.80
CA GLY A 234 -31.30 12.97 -29.23
C GLY A 234 -31.52 11.97 -28.10
N GLY A 235 -31.44 12.40 -26.84
CA GLY A 235 -31.57 11.58 -25.63
C GLY A 235 -30.23 10.99 -25.14
N ILE A 236 -30.25 10.35 -24.00
CA ILE A 236 -29.06 9.77 -23.37
C ILE A 236 -28.59 8.51 -24.11
N ALA A 237 -27.31 8.44 -24.46
CA ALA A 237 -26.69 7.30 -25.08
C ALA A 237 -26.18 6.29 -24.02
N ASN A 238 -25.44 6.79 -23.02
CA ASN A 238 -24.98 5.95 -21.90
C ASN A 238 -24.75 6.82 -20.64
N VAL A 239 -24.76 6.13 -19.49
CA VAL A 239 -24.36 6.68 -18.20
C VAL A 239 -23.35 5.74 -17.60
N THR A 240 -22.17 6.26 -17.23
CA THR A 240 -21.05 5.46 -16.71
C THR A 240 -20.64 6.00 -15.37
N VAL A 241 -20.50 5.13 -14.37
CA VAL A 241 -19.82 5.47 -13.13
C VAL A 241 -18.35 5.10 -13.23
N TYR A 242 -17.50 5.99 -12.77
CA TYR A 242 -16.08 5.76 -12.54
C TYR A 242 -15.87 5.75 -11.04
N TYR A 243 -15.16 4.75 -10.52
CA TYR A 243 -14.87 4.63 -9.10
C TYR A 243 -13.52 3.98 -8.87
N GLU A 244 -12.89 4.36 -7.76
CA GLU A 244 -11.69 3.73 -7.24
C GLU A 244 -11.91 3.51 -5.74
N TRP A 245 -11.22 2.56 -5.16
CA TRP A 245 -11.29 2.31 -3.73
C TRP A 245 -9.89 2.23 -3.12
N SER A 246 -9.79 2.63 -1.88
CA SER A 246 -8.60 2.40 -1.08
C SER A 246 -8.70 1.05 -0.38
N LYS A 247 -7.58 0.33 -0.30
CA LYS A 247 -7.46 -0.84 0.56
C LYS A 247 -6.58 -0.50 1.74
N PHE A 248 -7.08 -0.70 2.96
CA PHE A 248 -6.25 -0.57 4.15
C PHE A 248 -5.21 -1.70 4.17
N VAL A 249 -3.94 -1.32 4.26
CA VAL A 249 -2.82 -2.25 4.37
C VAL A 249 -2.07 -1.94 5.65
N LYS A 250 -1.80 -2.97 6.42
CA LYS A 250 -1.03 -2.87 7.64
C LYS A 250 0.42 -3.26 7.39
N ALA A 251 1.34 -2.33 7.63
CA ALA A 251 2.78 -2.57 7.64
C ALA A 251 3.36 -2.00 8.93
N ASN A 252 4.17 -2.79 9.65
CA ASN A 252 4.86 -2.37 10.89
C ASN A 252 3.94 -1.73 11.95
N ASN A 253 2.73 -2.27 12.16
CA ASN A 253 1.68 -1.73 13.05
C ASN A 253 1.09 -0.36 12.65
N GLU A 254 1.42 0.17 11.50
CA GLU A 254 0.78 1.34 10.92
C GLU A 254 -0.21 0.92 9.84
N ILE A 255 -1.40 1.54 9.87
CA ILE A 255 -2.42 1.34 8.84
C ILE A 255 -2.18 2.41 7.78
N SER A 256 -1.86 1.98 6.58
CA SER A 256 -1.81 2.81 5.38
C SER A 256 -2.91 2.39 4.40
N SER A 257 -3.35 3.31 3.55
CA SER A 257 -4.28 2.99 2.48
C SER A 257 -3.55 2.90 1.15
N ILE A 258 -3.79 1.84 0.39
CA ILE A 258 -3.36 1.73 -1.00
C ILE A 258 -4.56 2.04 -1.87
N GLN A 259 -4.44 3.08 -2.72
CA GLN A 259 -5.46 3.43 -3.70
C GLN A 259 -5.46 2.37 -4.82
N MET A 260 -6.64 1.83 -5.10
CA MET A 260 -6.83 0.92 -6.23
C MET A 260 -7.15 1.76 -7.49
N PRO A 261 -6.91 1.20 -8.69
CA PRO A 261 -7.16 1.95 -9.93
C PRO A 261 -8.63 2.28 -10.15
N TRP A 262 -8.87 3.41 -10.82
CA TRP A 262 -10.19 3.75 -11.34
C TRP A 262 -10.75 2.62 -12.21
N LYS A 263 -11.94 2.18 -11.88
CA LYS A 263 -12.78 1.31 -12.71
C LYS A 263 -13.90 2.12 -13.33
N SER A 264 -14.42 1.65 -14.46
CA SER A 264 -15.62 2.18 -15.06
C SER A 264 -16.66 1.08 -15.22
N ALA A 265 -17.91 1.43 -14.98
CA ALA A 265 -19.03 0.52 -15.16
C ALA A 265 -20.24 1.25 -15.74
N LEU A 266 -20.93 0.58 -16.65
CA LEU A 266 -22.18 1.11 -17.22
C LEU A 266 -23.28 1.08 -16.15
N MET A 267 -23.94 2.22 -15.94
CA MET A 267 -25.13 2.30 -15.11
C MET A 267 -26.34 1.89 -15.95
N LEU A 268 -27.12 0.96 -15.45
CA LEU A 268 -28.30 0.44 -16.17
C LEU A 268 -29.54 1.27 -15.82
N LEU A 269 -30.38 1.48 -16.82
CA LEU A 269 -31.68 2.12 -16.63
C LEU A 269 -32.56 1.26 -15.71
N VAL A 270 -33.08 1.85 -14.63
CA VAL A 270 -33.87 1.12 -13.62
C VAL A 270 -35.22 0.65 -14.15
N ALA A 271 -35.87 1.47 -15.01
CA ALA A 271 -37.15 1.14 -15.63
C ALA A 271 -37.20 1.64 -17.06
N ALA A 272 -37.78 0.85 -17.96
CA ALA A 272 -37.96 1.25 -19.36
C ALA A 272 -38.75 2.55 -19.47
N GLY A 273 -38.23 3.51 -20.23
CA GLY A 273 -38.83 4.84 -20.41
C GLY A 273 -38.61 5.80 -19.22
N GLY A 274 -37.90 5.39 -18.19
CA GLY A 274 -37.47 6.24 -17.08
C GLY A 274 -36.21 7.03 -17.37
N ASN A 275 -35.71 7.73 -16.38
CA ASN A 275 -34.49 8.53 -16.42
C ASN A 275 -33.54 8.21 -15.23
N GLU A 276 -33.87 7.23 -14.42
CA GLU A 276 -33.05 6.76 -13.29
C GLU A 276 -32.13 5.63 -13.74
N TYR A 277 -30.83 5.81 -13.54
CA TYR A 277 -29.79 4.86 -13.82
C TYR A 277 -29.15 4.39 -12.53
N ALA A 278 -28.79 3.10 -12.44
CA ALA A 278 -28.18 2.53 -11.25
C ALA A 278 -27.00 1.62 -11.60
N TYR A 279 -26.03 1.56 -10.69
CA TYR A 279 -24.98 0.57 -10.67
C TYR A 279 -24.73 0.15 -9.22
N THR A 280 -24.50 -1.15 -9.01
CA THR A 280 -24.16 -1.67 -7.70
C THR A 280 -22.69 -2.07 -7.67
N ILE A 281 -21.88 -1.38 -6.87
CA ILE A 281 -20.51 -1.78 -6.55
C ILE A 281 -20.60 -3.07 -5.73
N PRO A 282 -19.97 -4.17 -6.16
CA PRO A 282 -20.05 -5.44 -5.46
C PRO A 282 -19.34 -5.38 -4.10
N SER A 283 -19.80 -6.15 -3.13
CA SER A 283 -19.26 -6.23 -1.77
C SER A 283 -17.77 -6.55 -1.73
N SER A 284 -17.29 -7.37 -2.66
CA SER A 284 -15.87 -7.73 -2.81
C SER A 284 -14.95 -6.55 -3.20
N GLU A 285 -15.51 -5.42 -3.60
CA GLU A 285 -14.78 -4.20 -3.98
C GLU A 285 -14.94 -3.09 -2.93
N VAL A 286 -15.77 -3.28 -1.91
CA VAL A 286 -15.96 -2.33 -0.81
C VAL A 286 -15.00 -2.70 0.31
N LEU A 287 -13.71 -2.39 0.10
CA LEU A 287 -12.59 -2.76 0.98
C LEU A 287 -11.94 -1.56 1.69
N GLY A 288 -12.45 -0.36 1.48
CA GLY A 288 -11.99 0.90 2.06
C GLY A 288 -12.72 2.06 1.40
N ASP A 289 -12.33 3.29 1.70
CA ASP A 289 -12.97 4.49 1.15
C ASP A 289 -13.02 4.44 -0.38
N ILE A 290 -14.14 4.89 -0.96
CA ILE A 290 -14.39 4.86 -2.41
C ILE A 290 -14.58 6.29 -2.90
N ASP A 291 -13.79 6.68 -3.88
CA ASP A 291 -14.01 7.88 -4.67
C ASP A 291 -14.73 7.52 -5.97
N TYR A 292 -15.73 8.29 -6.35
CA TYR A 292 -16.49 8.05 -7.58
C TYR A 292 -17.02 9.32 -8.20
N PHE A 293 -17.30 9.25 -9.51
CA PHE A 293 -18.05 10.25 -10.25
C PHE A 293 -18.85 9.58 -11.38
N ILE A 294 -19.89 10.29 -11.86
CA ILE A 294 -20.80 9.77 -12.88
C ILE A 294 -20.66 10.63 -14.13
N VAL A 295 -20.58 9.99 -15.29
CA VAL A 295 -20.53 10.65 -16.62
C VAL A 295 -21.74 10.21 -17.42
N ALA A 296 -22.46 11.15 -17.97
CA ALA A 296 -23.54 10.91 -18.94
C ALA A 296 -23.11 11.42 -20.32
N ILE A 297 -23.41 10.64 -21.36
CA ILE A 297 -23.15 10.98 -22.75
C ILE A 297 -24.48 10.90 -23.52
N ASP A 298 -24.80 11.93 -24.28
CA ASP A 298 -25.96 11.93 -25.16
C ASP A 298 -25.68 11.31 -26.54
N LYS A 299 -26.69 11.12 -27.36
CA LYS A 299 -26.55 10.54 -28.70
C LYS A 299 -25.79 11.41 -29.71
N ALA A 300 -25.57 12.67 -29.39
CA ALA A 300 -24.73 13.59 -30.18
C ALA A 300 -23.26 13.60 -29.69
N GLY A 301 -22.92 12.87 -28.60
CA GLY A 301 -21.59 12.81 -28.04
C GLY A 301 -21.26 13.86 -26.99
N ASN A 302 -22.22 14.71 -26.61
CA ASN A 302 -22.04 15.70 -25.56
C ASN A 302 -21.95 15.01 -24.19
N LYS A 303 -21.08 15.51 -23.32
CA LYS A 303 -20.78 14.90 -22.01
C LYS A 303 -21.13 15.84 -20.86
N ALA A 304 -21.63 15.26 -19.78
CA ALA A 304 -21.72 15.91 -18.47
C ALA A 304 -21.16 14.96 -17.41
N SER A 305 -20.59 15.51 -16.34
CA SER A 305 -20.07 14.73 -15.22
C SER A 305 -20.44 15.35 -13.88
N THR A 306 -20.56 14.53 -12.85
CA THR A 306 -20.60 15.02 -11.47
C THR A 306 -19.19 15.37 -11.00
N SER A 307 -19.07 16.13 -9.91
CA SER A 307 -17.84 16.19 -9.13
C SER A 307 -17.52 14.83 -8.52
N ILE A 308 -16.25 14.62 -8.15
CA ILE A 308 -15.84 13.43 -7.39
C ILE A 308 -16.52 13.47 -6.02
N GLN A 309 -17.07 12.34 -5.62
CA GLN A 309 -17.70 12.09 -4.32
C GLN A 309 -16.94 11.01 -3.59
N THR A 310 -16.84 11.11 -2.26
CA THR A 310 -16.16 10.12 -1.43
C THR A 310 -17.17 9.40 -0.55
N ILE A 311 -17.16 8.07 -0.58
CA ILE A 311 -17.88 7.20 0.35
C ILE A 311 -16.91 6.78 1.45
N LYS A 312 -17.19 7.15 2.69
CA LYS A 312 -16.45 6.67 3.85
C LYS A 312 -16.89 5.27 4.19
N VAL A 313 -15.98 4.31 4.12
CA VAL A 313 -16.28 2.91 4.42
C VAL A 313 -15.89 2.59 5.85
N ALA A 314 -16.91 2.29 6.65
CA ALA A 314 -16.73 1.85 8.03
C ALA A 314 -16.08 0.46 8.07
N ASP A 315 -14.98 0.31 8.80
CA ASP A 315 -14.16 -0.89 8.89
C ASP A 315 -13.54 -1.03 10.28
N PHE A 316 -12.79 -2.10 10.54
CA PHE A 316 -12.08 -2.31 11.79
C PHE A 316 -10.64 -2.80 11.55
N ASP A 317 -9.76 -2.57 12.51
CA ASP A 317 -8.40 -3.13 12.54
C ASP A 317 -8.26 -4.15 13.66
N VAL A 318 -7.46 -5.19 13.42
CA VAL A 318 -7.08 -6.20 14.41
C VAL A 318 -5.58 -6.13 14.63
N SER A 319 -5.16 -5.97 15.89
CA SER A 319 -3.75 -5.88 16.25
C SER A 319 -3.44 -6.66 17.52
N SER A 320 -2.19 -7.08 17.67
CA SER A 320 -1.68 -7.67 18.90
C SER A 320 -0.89 -6.65 19.72
N SER A 321 -1.03 -6.67 21.05
CA SER A 321 -0.27 -5.80 21.97
C SER A 321 1.23 -6.12 22.01
N THR A 322 1.63 -7.29 21.49
CA THR A 322 3.02 -7.74 21.39
C THR A 322 3.21 -8.53 20.10
N ASN A 323 4.42 -8.47 19.54
CA ASN A 323 4.76 -9.20 18.33
C ASN A 323 5.09 -10.68 18.61
N SER A 324 5.45 -11.02 19.84
CA SER A 324 5.82 -12.41 20.20
C SER A 324 5.51 -12.74 21.64
N ILE A 325 5.31 -14.05 21.90
CA ILE A 325 5.21 -14.66 23.23
C ILE A 325 6.06 -15.93 23.27
N THR A 326 6.55 -16.24 24.49
CA THR A 326 7.28 -17.49 24.75
C THR A 326 6.42 -18.40 25.61
N VAL A 327 6.24 -19.65 25.18
CA VAL A 327 5.41 -20.66 25.84
C VAL A 327 6.29 -21.88 26.16
N TYR A 328 6.56 -22.12 27.42
CA TYR A 328 7.26 -23.35 27.83
C TYR A 328 6.30 -24.55 27.81
N VAL A 329 6.87 -25.72 27.59
CA VAL A 329 6.12 -26.98 27.60
C VAL A 329 5.45 -27.20 28.95
N GLY A 330 4.17 -27.58 28.93
CA GLY A 330 3.34 -27.71 30.13
C GLY A 330 2.83 -26.38 30.68
N GLY A 331 3.17 -25.24 30.02
CA GLY A 331 2.78 -23.91 30.42
C GLY A 331 1.87 -23.21 29.39
N SER A 332 1.57 -21.96 29.69
CA SER A 332 0.79 -21.06 28.81
C SER A 332 1.34 -19.65 28.87
N ALA A 333 1.11 -18.90 27.80
CA ALA A 333 1.35 -17.46 27.74
C ALA A 333 0.20 -16.76 27.00
N SER A 334 0.00 -15.48 27.29
CA SER A 334 -1.13 -14.72 26.74
C SER A 334 -0.67 -13.39 26.15
N ALA A 335 -1.42 -12.94 25.13
CA ALA A 335 -1.29 -11.60 24.57
C ALA A 335 -2.68 -10.95 24.46
N LYS A 336 -2.73 -9.62 24.47
CA LYS A 336 -3.94 -8.86 24.16
C LYS A 336 -4.11 -8.71 22.65
N ILE A 337 -5.32 -8.98 22.18
CA ILE A 337 -5.76 -8.62 20.83
C ILE A 337 -6.63 -7.38 20.95
N LEU A 338 -6.29 -6.34 20.18
CA LEU A 338 -7.03 -5.09 20.10
C LEU A 338 -7.81 -5.07 18.80
N VAL A 339 -9.05 -4.63 18.87
CA VAL A 339 -9.88 -4.32 17.70
C VAL A 339 -10.25 -2.86 17.78
N LYS A 340 -9.97 -2.10 16.71
CA LYS A 340 -10.20 -0.66 16.64
C LYS A 340 -11.19 -0.35 15.52
N SER A 341 -12.21 0.47 15.84
CA SER A 341 -13.14 1.01 14.84
C SER A 341 -12.45 2.00 13.90
N ILE A 342 -12.77 1.91 12.62
CA ILE A 342 -12.37 2.82 11.54
C ILE A 342 -13.64 3.39 10.92
N ASN A 343 -13.67 4.69 10.62
CA ASN A 343 -14.78 5.40 9.98
C ASN A 343 -16.17 5.11 10.62
N GLY A 344 -16.21 4.93 11.93
CA GLY A 344 -17.49 4.74 12.63
C GLY A 344 -18.02 3.31 12.63
N PHE A 345 -17.20 2.31 12.34
CA PHE A 345 -17.63 0.90 12.40
C PHE A 345 -18.18 0.54 13.79
N SER A 346 -19.36 -0.04 13.81
CA SER A 346 -20.10 -0.34 15.04
C SER A 346 -20.82 -1.67 14.87
N SER A 347 -20.10 -2.76 15.08
CA SER A 347 -20.63 -4.12 14.95
C SER A 347 -19.85 -5.10 15.83
N LYS A 348 -20.26 -6.36 15.80
CA LYS A 348 -19.57 -7.46 16.47
C LYS A 348 -18.44 -7.99 15.61
N VAL A 349 -17.29 -8.29 16.23
CA VAL A 349 -16.14 -8.93 15.60
C VAL A 349 -15.88 -10.25 16.31
N LYS A 350 -15.97 -11.34 15.56
CA LYS A 350 -15.72 -12.71 16.02
C LYS A 350 -14.26 -13.08 15.72
N PHE A 351 -13.62 -13.79 16.65
CA PHE A 351 -12.24 -14.24 16.49
C PHE A 351 -12.13 -15.69 16.07
N SER A 352 -11.14 -15.97 15.23
CA SER A 352 -10.69 -17.30 14.89
C SER A 352 -9.16 -17.32 14.70
N THR A 353 -8.55 -18.50 14.63
CA THR A 353 -7.09 -18.66 14.41
C THR A 353 -6.81 -19.69 13.34
N ALA A 354 -5.65 -19.58 12.69
CA ALA A 354 -5.09 -20.69 11.95
C ALA A 354 -4.83 -21.88 12.88
N THR A 355 -4.85 -23.11 12.33
CA THR A 355 -4.58 -24.33 13.10
C THR A 355 -3.16 -24.32 13.67
N PRO A 356 -2.99 -24.38 14.98
CA PRO A 356 -1.67 -24.40 15.59
C PRO A 356 -0.96 -25.76 15.38
N PRO A 357 0.37 -25.83 15.54
CA PRO A 357 1.13 -27.07 15.49
C PRO A 357 0.69 -28.09 16.56
N TYR A 358 1.08 -29.34 16.35
CA TYR A 358 0.76 -30.44 17.28
C TYR A 358 1.21 -30.14 18.72
N GLY A 359 0.33 -30.42 19.69
CA GLY A 359 0.56 -30.18 21.09
C GLY A 359 0.42 -28.73 21.54
N ILE A 360 0.05 -27.83 20.65
CA ILE A 360 -0.27 -26.43 20.97
C ILE A 360 -1.77 -26.23 20.91
N SER A 361 -2.33 -25.54 21.90
CA SER A 361 -3.72 -25.12 21.92
C SER A 361 -3.83 -23.62 22.06
N VAL A 362 -4.88 -23.04 21.44
CA VAL A 362 -5.13 -21.60 21.43
C VAL A 362 -6.57 -21.33 21.85
N ILE A 363 -6.75 -20.42 22.79
CA ILE A 363 -8.07 -19.95 23.24
C ILE A 363 -8.08 -18.43 23.16
N ILE A 364 -9.15 -17.86 22.60
CA ILE A 364 -9.39 -16.42 22.60
C ILE A 364 -10.63 -16.12 23.46
N ASN A 365 -10.47 -15.26 24.45
CA ASN A 365 -11.54 -14.90 25.37
C ASN A 365 -11.62 -13.37 25.56
N PRO A 366 -12.80 -12.75 25.31
CA PRO A 366 -13.98 -13.35 24.71
C PRO A 366 -13.74 -13.74 23.24
N SER A 367 -14.50 -14.74 22.75
CA SER A 367 -14.44 -15.18 21.34
C SER A 367 -15.08 -14.19 20.36
N GLU A 368 -15.81 -13.20 20.89
CA GLU A 368 -16.47 -12.13 20.13
C GLU A 368 -16.45 -10.84 20.96
N VAL A 369 -16.21 -9.70 20.32
CA VAL A 369 -16.29 -8.37 20.92
C VAL A 369 -17.24 -7.48 20.15
N SER A 370 -17.88 -6.51 20.83
CA SER A 370 -18.70 -5.48 20.20
C SER A 370 -17.94 -4.16 20.15
N LEU A 371 -17.88 -3.53 18.98
CA LEU A 371 -17.30 -2.19 18.79
C LEU A 371 -18.40 -1.12 18.82
N SER A 372 -18.09 0.01 19.45
CA SER A 372 -18.80 1.27 19.23
C SER A 372 -18.12 2.06 18.12
N SER A 373 -18.81 3.04 17.53
CA SER A 373 -18.40 3.78 16.33
C SER A 373 -17.03 4.50 16.40
N SER A 374 -16.49 4.74 17.58
CA SER A 374 -15.15 5.31 17.78
C SER A 374 -14.33 4.51 18.79
N GLY A 375 -14.78 3.29 19.10
CA GLY A 375 -14.26 2.48 20.19
C GLY A 375 -13.12 1.56 19.83
N THR A 376 -12.50 1.04 20.88
CA THR A 376 -11.61 -0.12 20.84
C THR A 376 -12.18 -1.19 21.75
N ALA A 377 -12.03 -2.45 21.35
CA ALA A 377 -12.37 -3.61 22.17
C ALA A 377 -11.14 -4.52 22.28
N THR A 378 -11.12 -5.36 23.33
CA THR A 378 -9.97 -6.24 23.57
C THR A 378 -10.42 -7.67 23.85
N ALA A 379 -9.63 -8.63 23.38
CA ALA A 379 -9.70 -10.03 23.77
C ALA A 379 -8.32 -10.51 24.22
N ILE A 380 -8.27 -11.60 24.97
CA ILE A 380 -7.02 -12.26 25.38
C ILE A 380 -6.87 -13.54 24.56
N VAL A 381 -5.78 -13.65 23.80
CA VAL A 381 -5.33 -14.91 23.22
C VAL A 381 -4.42 -15.61 24.22
N THR A 382 -4.74 -16.84 24.59
CA THR A 382 -3.92 -17.71 25.44
C THR A 382 -3.44 -18.89 24.61
N VAL A 383 -2.13 -19.08 24.56
CA VAL A 383 -1.46 -20.19 23.88
C VAL A 383 -0.89 -21.10 24.95
N SER A 384 -1.18 -22.39 24.86
CA SER A 384 -0.68 -23.40 25.82
C SER A 384 0.05 -24.51 25.07
N ALA A 385 1.18 -24.95 25.60
CA ALA A 385 1.96 -26.06 25.07
C ALA A 385 1.82 -27.29 25.99
N GLN A 386 1.33 -28.42 25.47
CA GLN A 386 1.13 -29.65 26.23
C GLN A 386 2.46 -30.27 26.70
N SER A 387 2.42 -30.91 27.88
CA SER A 387 3.56 -31.71 28.35
C SER A 387 3.47 -33.15 27.83
N ALA A 388 3.49 -33.30 26.49
CA ALA A 388 3.37 -34.58 25.81
C ALA A 388 4.54 -34.81 24.84
N PRO A 389 4.95 -36.08 24.60
CA PRO A 389 5.92 -36.38 23.55
C PRO A 389 5.43 -35.87 22.19
N GLY A 390 6.34 -35.31 21.38
CA GLY A 390 6.03 -34.78 20.06
C GLY A 390 5.42 -33.37 20.03
N THR A 391 5.13 -32.76 21.21
CA THR A 391 4.71 -31.34 21.24
C THR A 391 5.71 -30.47 20.50
N PHE A 392 5.22 -29.60 19.64
CA PHE A 392 6.03 -28.70 18.82
C PHE A 392 7.06 -27.91 19.66
N ARG A 393 8.26 -27.81 19.13
CA ARG A 393 9.35 -26.96 19.62
C ARG A 393 9.85 -26.11 18.47
N GLY A 394 10.03 -24.81 18.69
CA GLY A 394 10.46 -23.92 17.64
C GLY A 394 9.69 -22.62 17.66
N THR A 395 9.74 -21.93 16.54
CA THR A 395 9.02 -20.67 16.32
C THR A 395 7.98 -20.88 15.22
N PHE A 396 6.76 -20.40 15.42
CA PHE A 396 5.72 -20.35 14.41
C PHE A 396 4.93 -19.06 14.49
N ASN A 397 4.32 -18.65 13.39
CA ASN A 397 3.43 -17.50 13.30
C ASN A 397 1.99 -17.98 13.49
N LEU A 398 1.36 -17.51 14.55
CA LEU A 398 -0.07 -17.70 14.80
C LEU A 398 -0.83 -16.54 14.15
N GLU A 399 -1.57 -16.84 13.10
CA GLU A 399 -2.45 -15.86 12.48
C GLU A 399 -3.79 -15.86 13.21
N ILE A 400 -4.21 -14.66 13.66
CA ILE A 400 -5.44 -14.42 14.42
C ILE A 400 -6.33 -13.55 13.56
N TYR A 401 -7.52 -14.06 13.24
CA TYR A 401 -8.51 -13.40 12.41
C TYR A 401 -9.57 -12.73 13.27
N GLY A 402 -10.03 -11.56 12.85
CA GLY A 402 -11.25 -10.93 13.27
C GLY A 402 -12.22 -10.85 12.09
N GLU A 403 -13.46 -11.29 12.28
CA GLU A 403 -14.46 -11.40 11.21
C GLU A 403 -15.77 -10.71 11.62
N SER A 404 -16.35 -9.93 10.69
CA SER A 404 -17.66 -9.28 10.87
C SER A 404 -18.36 -9.20 9.51
N GLY A 405 -19.40 -10.02 9.30
CA GLY A 405 -20.01 -10.21 7.99
C GLY A 405 -18.98 -10.74 6.99
N GLU A 406 -18.84 -10.07 5.86
CA GLU A 406 -17.85 -10.39 4.81
C GLU A 406 -16.46 -9.80 5.11
N ALA A 407 -16.36 -8.90 6.08
CA ALA A 407 -15.09 -8.29 6.45
C ALA A 407 -14.23 -9.24 7.27
N LYS A 408 -12.95 -9.38 6.85
CA LYS A 408 -11.97 -10.24 7.52
C LYS A 408 -10.61 -9.56 7.57
N HIS A 409 -10.10 -9.35 8.77
CA HIS A 409 -8.77 -8.80 9.04
C HIS A 409 -7.98 -9.76 9.91
N SER A 410 -6.65 -9.67 9.86
CA SER A 410 -5.79 -10.53 10.67
C SER A 410 -4.62 -9.78 11.30
N THR A 411 -4.06 -10.40 12.32
CA THR A 411 -2.78 -10.03 12.92
C THR A 411 -1.94 -11.27 13.17
N ILE A 412 -0.63 -11.14 13.13
CA ILE A 412 0.31 -12.24 13.36
C ILE A 412 0.91 -12.09 14.75
N LEU A 413 0.87 -13.18 15.53
CA LEU A 413 1.56 -13.33 16.80
C LEU A 413 2.63 -14.42 16.65
N THR A 414 3.90 -14.07 16.78
CA THR A 414 4.98 -15.03 16.78
C THR A 414 5.01 -15.80 18.11
N VAL A 415 4.86 -17.11 18.05
CA VAL A 415 4.92 -17.99 19.23
C VAL A 415 6.23 -18.73 19.23
N ILE A 416 6.96 -18.63 20.34
CA ILE A 416 8.25 -19.29 20.55
C ILE A 416 8.05 -20.39 21.60
N VAL A 417 8.32 -21.64 21.23
CA VAL A 417 8.31 -22.78 22.14
C VAL A 417 9.76 -23.24 22.32
N PRO A 418 10.43 -22.88 23.44
CA PRO A 418 11.83 -23.19 23.67
C PRO A 418 12.11 -24.68 23.72
N ASN A 419 13.33 -25.07 23.36
CA ASN A 419 13.84 -26.45 23.50
C ASN A 419 15.20 -26.48 24.16
N LEU A 420 15.46 -27.62 24.81
CA LEU A 420 16.73 -27.95 25.39
C LEU A 420 17.15 -29.35 24.89
N ASP A 421 18.29 -29.42 24.22
CA ASP A 421 18.92 -30.70 23.89
C ASP A 421 19.86 -31.09 25.03
N PHE A 422 19.79 -32.36 25.42
CA PHE A 422 20.52 -32.93 26.53
C PHE A 422 21.20 -34.20 26.07
N SER A 423 22.52 -34.30 26.29
CA SER A 423 23.30 -35.52 26.01
C SER A 423 24.44 -35.68 26.99
N ILE A 424 24.92 -36.90 27.15
CA ILE A 424 26.03 -37.25 28.04
C ILE A 424 27.01 -38.16 27.33
N GLU A 425 28.31 -37.84 27.47
CA GLU A 425 29.42 -38.62 26.93
C GLU A 425 30.57 -38.78 27.96
N PRO A 426 31.30 -39.91 27.92
CA PRO A 426 31.07 -41.09 27.11
C PRO A 426 29.88 -41.93 27.63
N LYS A 427 29.24 -42.73 26.77
CA LYS A 427 28.10 -43.58 27.19
C LYS A 427 28.51 -44.71 28.16
N THR A 428 29.76 -45.11 28.13
CA THR A 428 30.30 -46.15 29.03
C THR A 428 31.66 -45.73 29.57
N LYS A 429 31.87 -45.93 30.88
CA LYS A 429 33.11 -45.65 31.56
C LYS A 429 33.48 -46.87 32.46
N THR A 430 34.73 -47.25 32.41
CA THR A 430 35.29 -48.32 33.31
C THR A 430 36.28 -47.67 34.27
N ILE A 431 36.15 -47.96 35.55
CA ILE A 431 37.04 -47.49 36.63
C ILE A 431 37.35 -48.65 37.63
N SER A 432 38.40 -48.48 38.45
CA SER A 432 38.69 -49.33 39.60
C SER A 432 37.91 -48.80 40.81
N LYS A 433 37.72 -49.65 41.81
CA LYS A 433 37.17 -49.25 43.12
C LYS A 433 38.02 -48.15 43.77
N GLY A 434 37.34 -47.12 44.28
CA GLY A 434 37.97 -45.93 44.86
C GLY A 434 38.37 -44.84 43.84
N GLU A 435 38.17 -45.09 42.56
CA GLU A 435 38.39 -44.07 41.51
C GLU A 435 37.13 -43.27 41.18
N SER A 436 37.33 -42.16 40.55
CA SER A 436 36.26 -41.29 40.06
C SER A 436 36.01 -41.47 38.57
N ALA A 437 34.74 -41.52 38.16
CA ALA A 437 34.31 -41.47 36.76
C ALA A 437 33.84 -40.04 36.40
N LEU A 438 34.36 -39.51 35.30
CA LEU A 438 33.95 -38.21 34.79
C LEU A 438 33.18 -38.38 33.47
N TYR A 439 32.04 -37.76 33.37
CA TYR A 439 31.21 -37.68 32.18
C TYR A 439 30.96 -36.21 31.83
N THR A 440 30.86 -35.90 30.57
CA THR A 440 30.50 -34.57 30.11
C THR A 440 29.01 -34.52 29.77
N ILE A 441 28.26 -33.71 30.47
CA ILE A 441 26.88 -33.37 30.16
C ILE A 441 26.91 -32.17 29.17
N MET A 442 26.31 -32.34 28.00
CA MET A 442 26.14 -31.27 27.04
C MET A 442 24.68 -30.83 27.07
N LEU A 443 24.46 -29.52 27.35
CA LEU A 443 23.18 -28.86 27.26
C LEU A 443 23.25 -27.85 26.10
N LYS A 444 22.29 -27.89 25.19
CA LYS A 444 22.19 -26.93 24.11
C LYS A 444 20.80 -26.28 24.13
N SER A 445 20.77 -25.01 24.45
CA SER A 445 19.57 -24.18 24.37
C SER A 445 19.21 -23.90 22.91
N SER A 446 17.95 -24.07 22.56
CA SER A 446 17.38 -23.69 21.28
C SER A 446 16.13 -22.86 21.50
N PHE A 447 15.88 -21.90 20.59
CA PHE A 447 14.72 -21.01 20.65
C PHE A 447 14.63 -20.25 21.99
N ASN A 448 15.75 -19.64 22.44
CA ASN A 448 15.86 -18.84 23.67
C ASN A 448 15.40 -19.54 24.95
N PHE A 449 15.72 -20.83 25.11
CA PHE A 449 15.49 -21.54 26.36
C PHE A 449 16.35 -20.94 27.50
N THR A 450 15.70 -20.46 28.59
CA THR A 450 16.37 -19.74 29.69
C THR A 450 15.97 -20.22 31.07
N ALA A 451 15.28 -21.38 31.19
CA ALA A 451 14.82 -21.89 32.46
C ALA A 451 16.00 -22.51 33.27
N ASP A 452 15.90 -22.47 34.60
CA ASP A 452 16.79 -23.18 35.49
C ASP A 452 16.64 -24.70 35.31
N ILE A 453 17.77 -25.42 35.36
CA ILE A 453 17.82 -26.88 35.20
C ILE A 453 18.24 -27.52 36.51
N THR A 454 17.47 -28.49 36.96
CA THR A 454 17.81 -29.38 38.09
C THR A 454 18.13 -30.77 37.57
N PHE A 455 19.08 -31.43 38.24
CA PHE A 455 19.50 -32.76 37.86
C PHE A 455 19.22 -33.76 38.99
N SER A 456 18.92 -34.99 38.62
CA SER A 456 18.87 -36.13 39.52
C SER A 456 19.50 -37.34 38.85
N LEU A 457 20.12 -38.22 39.65
CA LEU A 457 20.77 -39.44 39.21
C LEU A 457 20.14 -40.62 39.94
N THR A 458 19.84 -41.70 39.22
CA THR A 458 19.34 -42.96 39.76
C THR A 458 20.20 -44.13 39.27
N GLY A 459 20.18 -45.25 39.98
CA GLY A 459 20.96 -46.45 39.63
C GLY A 459 22.37 -46.45 40.20
N LEU A 460 22.72 -45.49 41.07
CA LEU A 460 24.04 -45.40 41.70
C LEU A 460 24.25 -46.57 42.67
N PRO A 461 25.43 -47.27 42.65
CA PRO A 461 25.71 -48.31 43.60
C PRO A 461 25.93 -47.80 45.05
N GLU A 462 25.68 -48.63 46.02
CA GLU A 462 25.97 -48.31 47.41
C GLU A 462 27.46 -48.00 47.60
N GLY A 463 27.77 -46.92 48.34
CA GLY A 463 29.13 -46.43 48.54
C GLY A 463 29.71 -45.59 47.41
N ALA A 464 28.87 -45.19 46.41
CA ALA A 464 29.22 -44.17 45.45
C ALA A 464 28.42 -42.88 45.72
N SER A 465 29.00 -41.75 45.34
CA SER A 465 28.37 -40.43 45.39
C SER A 465 28.52 -39.73 44.04
N TRP A 466 27.74 -38.70 43.81
CA TRP A 466 27.82 -37.93 42.57
C TRP A 466 27.67 -36.43 42.81
N GLU A 467 28.28 -35.66 41.96
CA GLU A 467 28.15 -34.20 41.92
C GLU A 467 28.21 -33.71 40.47
N ILE A 468 27.58 -32.53 40.21
CA ILE A 468 27.78 -31.78 38.97
C ILE A 468 28.72 -30.63 39.29
N VAL A 469 29.87 -30.63 38.62
CA VAL A 469 30.83 -29.53 38.69
C VAL A 469 30.40 -28.48 37.66
N LEU A 470 29.92 -27.36 38.18
CA LEU A 470 29.53 -26.20 37.34
C LEU A 470 30.78 -25.39 36.96
N PRO A 471 30.96 -24.98 35.70
CA PRO A 471 31.88 -23.90 35.40
C PRO A 471 31.43 -22.62 36.16
N GLN A 472 32.38 -21.78 36.60
CA GLN A 472 32.20 -20.68 37.57
C GLN A 472 31.21 -19.58 37.22
N ASN A 473 30.42 -19.66 36.16
CA ASN A 473 29.43 -18.65 35.74
C ASN A 473 28.05 -19.29 35.56
N LYS A 474 27.04 -18.61 36.12
CA LYS A 474 25.62 -18.93 35.94
C LYS A 474 25.33 -19.43 34.53
N LEU A 475 24.54 -20.49 34.42
CA LEU A 475 23.96 -20.98 33.18
C LEU A 475 23.14 -19.87 32.48
N ASN A 476 23.81 -19.00 31.73
CA ASN A 476 23.15 -18.17 30.74
C ASN A 476 22.94 -19.04 29.48
N LEU A 477 21.82 -19.73 29.46
CA LEU A 477 21.44 -20.68 28.40
C LEU A 477 21.02 -19.98 27.08
N GLY A 478 21.82 -19.08 26.58
CA GLY A 478 21.74 -18.64 25.19
C GLY A 478 22.59 -19.50 24.24
N ASN A 479 23.43 -20.41 24.80
CA ASN A 479 24.43 -21.18 24.05
C ASN A 479 24.53 -22.62 24.60
N SER A 480 25.36 -23.43 23.98
CA SER A 480 25.72 -24.77 24.50
C SER A 480 26.62 -24.66 25.74
N VAL A 481 26.31 -25.42 26.79
CA VAL A 481 27.09 -25.50 28.03
C VAL A 481 27.50 -26.94 28.29
N ASN A 482 28.77 -27.14 28.62
CA ASN A 482 29.30 -28.43 29.06
C ASN A 482 29.47 -28.42 30.57
N LEU A 483 28.86 -29.39 31.25
CA LEU A 483 28.99 -29.63 32.68
C LEU A 483 29.73 -30.95 32.90
N ILE A 484 30.42 -31.11 34.02
CA ILE A 484 31.06 -32.37 34.39
C ILE A 484 30.20 -33.06 35.44
N LEU A 485 29.69 -34.25 35.11
CA LEU A 485 29.16 -35.19 36.08
C LEU A 485 30.32 -36.01 36.61
N LYS A 486 30.64 -35.86 37.90
CA LYS A 486 31.64 -36.65 38.61
C LYS A 486 30.93 -37.67 39.48
N ILE A 487 31.36 -38.93 39.38
CA ILE A 487 30.90 -40.04 40.22
C ILE A 487 32.11 -40.58 40.98
N ASP A 488 32.08 -40.39 42.26
CA ASP A 488 33.14 -40.90 43.17
C ASP A 488 32.73 -42.25 43.71
N THR A 489 33.70 -43.22 43.76
CA THR A 489 33.47 -44.50 44.34
C THR A 489 34.42 -44.73 45.54
N THR A 490 33.99 -45.51 46.51
CA THR A 490 34.85 -45.97 47.63
C THR A 490 35.43 -47.35 47.33
N SER A 491 36.45 -47.76 48.08
CA SER A 491 37.01 -49.08 47.96
C SER A 491 36.03 -50.21 48.36
N LYS A 492 34.90 -49.86 49.00
CA LYS A 492 33.83 -50.75 49.41
C LYS A 492 32.77 -51.02 48.37
N VAL A 493 32.72 -50.24 47.27
CA VAL A 493 31.76 -50.46 46.22
C VAL A 493 31.94 -51.85 45.60
N GLN A 494 30.83 -52.54 45.31
CA GLN A 494 30.88 -53.80 44.62
C GLN A 494 31.31 -53.66 43.16
N SER A 495 32.14 -54.58 42.65
CA SER A 495 32.45 -54.68 41.24
C SER A 495 31.17 -55.07 40.47
N GLY A 496 30.94 -54.45 39.32
CA GLY A 496 29.74 -54.70 38.53
C GLY A 496 29.53 -53.71 37.47
N THR A 497 28.44 -53.89 36.67
CA THR A 497 27.98 -52.96 35.63
C THR A 497 26.71 -52.28 36.13
N TYR A 498 26.74 -50.97 36.18
CA TYR A 498 25.66 -50.12 36.69
C TYR A 498 25.12 -49.22 35.58
N ASN A 499 23.84 -49.33 35.33
CA ASN A 499 23.15 -48.42 34.42
C ASN A 499 22.60 -47.22 35.21
N LEU A 500 23.12 -46.04 34.93
CA LEU A 500 22.81 -44.81 35.64
C LEU A 500 21.94 -43.95 34.76
N THR A 501 20.77 -43.53 35.26
CA THR A 501 19.88 -42.62 34.54
C THR A 501 19.97 -41.24 35.14
N ILE A 502 20.41 -40.27 34.32
CA ILE A 502 20.47 -38.86 34.65
C ILE A 502 19.21 -38.22 34.11
N THR A 503 18.50 -37.49 34.95
CA THR A 503 17.32 -36.72 34.57
C THR A 503 17.62 -35.24 34.75
N ALA A 504 17.39 -34.46 33.68
CA ALA A 504 17.42 -33.00 33.68
C ALA A 504 15.98 -32.45 33.59
N ILE A 505 15.60 -31.58 34.53
CA ILE A 505 14.25 -30.97 34.59
C ILE A 505 14.38 -29.46 34.61
N GLY A 506 13.65 -28.77 33.69
CA GLY A 506 13.58 -27.33 33.65
C GLY A 506 12.68 -26.83 32.48
N GLY A 507 12.05 -25.67 32.62
CA GLY A 507 11.20 -25.12 31.60
C GLY A 507 10.07 -26.05 31.11
N GLY A 508 9.51 -26.87 32.03
CA GLY A 508 8.49 -27.87 31.69
C GLY A 508 9.04 -29.13 30.98
N LEU A 509 10.33 -29.18 30.68
CA LEU A 509 10.98 -30.35 30.09
C LEU A 509 11.47 -31.33 31.15
N LYS A 510 11.34 -32.61 30.84
CA LYS A 510 11.98 -33.73 31.59
C LYS A 510 12.74 -34.57 30.58
N LEU A 511 14.07 -34.45 30.59
CA LEU A 511 14.98 -35.11 29.66
C LEU A 511 15.75 -36.16 30.42
N GLN A 512 15.99 -37.34 29.84
CA GLN A 512 16.67 -38.44 30.46
C GLN A 512 17.73 -39.05 29.53
N GLU A 513 18.90 -39.36 30.09
CA GLU A 513 19.97 -40.07 29.41
C GLU A 513 20.48 -41.17 30.32
N THR A 514 20.84 -42.30 29.73
CA THR A 514 21.41 -43.44 30.45
C THR A 514 22.87 -43.61 30.05
N ILE A 515 23.71 -43.81 31.06
CA ILE A 515 25.14 -44.13 30.94
C ILE A 515 25.43 -45.41 31.68
N THR A 516 26.53 -46.08 31.32
CA THR A 516 26.98 -47.30 31.94
C THR A 516 28.29 -47.06 32.70
N LEU A 517 28.32 -47.37 34.01
CA LEU A 517 29.51 -47.38 34.85
C LEU A 517 29.92 -48.83 35.15
N ILE A 518 31.12 -49.18 34.75
CA ILE A 518 31.72 -50.50 35.03
C ILE A 518 32.77 -50.30 36.09
N ILE A 519 32.64 -51.01 37.21
CA ILE A 519 33.59 -51.01 38.36
C ILE A 519 34.28 -52.36 38.43
N LYS A 520 35.61 -52.35 38.32
CA LYS A 520 36.45 -53.53 38.36
C LYS A 520 37.05 -53.75 39.75
#